data_a33d07246ac915b79529482c51e2df67
#
_entry.id   a33d07246ac915b79529482c51e2df67
#
_cell.length_a   1.000
_cell.length_b   1.000
_cell.length_c   1.000
_cell.angle_alpha   90.00
_cell.angle_beta   90.00
_cell.angle_gamma   90.00
#
_symmetry.space_group_name_H-M   'P 1'
#
loop_
_entity.id
_entity.type
_entity.pdbx_description
1 polymer ?
#
loop_
_entity_poly.entity_id
_entity_poly.type
_entity_poly.pdbx_seq_one_letter_code
_entity_poly.pdbx_strand_id
1 'polypeptide(L)'
;QAIQILEKLVNQTGGIHGRKVNFVFHDDQSSPQQSVQLTNQVLAAKPIVVLGTTLVAGCNAMSPLMQNGPVMYCFSPGIHPPGGGYVFTGGVSTFDQAQALVTYFRARGWTRLALMTSTDATGQDADKGFAELLTRPENKGIAIVAHPHFNPTDVSVSAQIEEIKAAKPQAFIGWATGAPSATIFRGAVQGGLTVPMGSTGGNMTYAQMHRFAAFLPHELYLPSSVWAVHGDSRVKLDPAVAKKQNDYFAAFAVAGAKPDEGSILGWDPATIVVDALRKLPVNATAQQLRDYLLKVKGIAGVNGVYDFAAAPPRGLTLNNIIVSEWDAKADTWKAMASPTGVPLK
;
A
#
# COMPACT_ATOMS: atom_id res chain seq x y z
N GLN A 1 -13.31 9.44 2.57
CA GLN A 1 -14.39 8.90 1.74
C GLN A 1 -14.61 7.40 2.00
N ALA A 2 -13.60 6.51 1.81
CA ALA A 2 -13.77 5.06 1.96
C ALA A 2 -14.34 4.65 3.34
N ILE A 3 -13.76 5.15 4.42
CA ILE A 3 -14.22 4.85 5.78
C ILE A 3 -15.63 5.44 6.03
N GLN A 4 -15.98 6.56 5.43
CA GLN A 4 -17.35 7.12 5.53
C GLN A 4 -18.39 6.26 4.80
N ILE A 5 -18.02 5.67 3.65
CA ILE A 5 -18.88 4.70 2.94
C ILE A 5 -19.05 3.45 3.82
N LEU A 6 -17.95 2.94 4.38
CA LEU A 6 -17.99 1.81 5.29
C LEU A 6 -18.84 2.07 6.53
N GLU A 7 -18.73 3.26 7.15
CA GLU A 7 -19.54 3.67 8.30
C GLU A 7 -21.03 3.55 8.02
N LYS A 8 -21.46 4.08 6.86
CA LYS A 8 -22.85 3.97 6.43
C LYS A 8 -23.31 2.51 6.32
N LEU A 9 -22.51 1.67 5.65
CA LEU A 9 -22.81 0.24 5.48
C LEU A 9 -22.89 -0.50 6.82
N VAL A 10 -21.91 -0.26 7.70
CA VAL A 10 -21.88 -0.86 9.04
C VAL A 10 -23.13 -0.48 9.82
N ASN A 11 -23.52 0.79 9.77
CA ASN A 11 -24.69 1.29 10.50
C ASN A 11 -26.02 0.80 9.91
N GLN A 12 -26.10 0.61 8.58
CA GLN A 12 -27.26 0.00 7.91
C GLN A 12 -27.44 -1.48 8.27
N THR A 13 -26.35 -2.16 8.62
CA THR A 13 -26.36 -3.59 8.99
C THR A 13 -26.36 -3.83 10.51
N GLY A 14 -26.82 -2.86 11.30
CA GLY A 14 -27.00 -2.98 12.75
C GLY A 14 -25.81 -2.54 13.60
N GLY A 15 -24.80 -1.90 12.99
CA GLY A 15 -23.65 -1.35 13.72
C GLY A 15 -22.78 -2.42 14.37
N ILE A 16 -22.32 -2.15 15.58
CA ILE A 16 -21.60 -3.08 16.47
C ILE A 16 -22.47 -3.31 17.70
N HIS A 17 -22.97 -4.52 17.89
CA HIS A 17 -23.88 -4.90 18.99
C HIS A 17 -25.13 -3.97 19.09
N GLY A 18 -25.70 -3.61 17.95
CA GLY A 18 -26.87 -2.72 17.89
C GLY A 18 -26.56 -1.23 18.09
N ARG A 19 -25.29 -0.86 18.30
CA ARG A 19 -24.85 0.53 18.45
C ARG A 19 -24.24 1.04 17.14
N LYS A 20 -24.60 2.26 16.77
CA LYS A 20 -24.00 2.93 15.60
C LYS A 20 -22.51 3.16 15.81
N VAL A 21 -21.75 2.96 14.75
CA VAL A 21 -20.33 3.34 14.66
C VAL A 21 -20.25 4.79 14.18
N ASN A 22 -19.35 5.55 14.75
CA ASN A 22 -18.98 6.89 14.32
C ASN A 22 -17.46 6.98 14.24
N PHE A 23 -16.92 7.17 13.03
CA PHE A 23 -15.51 7.44 12.84
C PHE A 23 -15.25 8.94 12.96
N VAL A 24 -14.36 9.33 13.86
CA VAL A 24 -13.92 10.71 14.03
C VAL A 24 -12.66 10.94 13.20
N PHE A 25 -12.70 11.91 12.31
CA PHE A 25 -11.60 12.20 11.36
C PHE A 25 -10.79 13.41 11.81
N HIS A 26 -9.48 13.27 11.75
CA HIS A 26 -8.52 14.33 11.98
C HIS A 26 -7.57 14.42 10.78
N ASP A 27 -7.29 15.62 10.30
CA ASP A 27 -6.36 15.85 9.18
C ASP A 27 -4.98 16.22 9.73
N ASP A 28 -4.01 15.33 9.50
CA ASP A 28 -2.62 15.53 9.90
C ASP A 28 -1.81 16.35 8.88
N GLN A 29 -2.45 16.79 7.80
CA GLN A 29 -1.85 17.59 6.73
C GLN A 29 -0.54 17.00 6.18
N SER A 30 -0.42 15.68 6.23
CA SER A 30 0.79 14.93 5.85
C SER A 30 2.04 15.34 6.67
N SER A 31 1.84 15.80 7.90
CA SER A 31 2.91 16.22 8.83
C SER A 31 3.06 15.21 9.97
N PRO A 32 4.22 14.55 10.13
CA PRO A 32 4.46 13.63 11.25
C PRO A 32 4.32 14.29 12.62
N GLN A 33 4.70 15.57 12.73
CA GLN A 33 4.56 16.34 13.97
C GLN A 33 3.08 16.54 14.32
N GLN A 34 2.26 16.87 13.31
CA GLN A 34 0.83 17.02 13.48
C GLN A 34 0.14 15.68 13.80
N SER A 35 0.59 14.57 13.17
CA SER A 35 0.12 13.22 13.50
C SER A 35 0.31 12.92 14.98
N VAL A 36 1.49 13.23 15.56
CA VAL A 36 1.77 13.03 16.99
C VAL A 36 0.86 13.93 17.86
N GLN A 37 0.71 15.20 17.52
CA GLN A 37 -0.11 16.14 18.29
C GLN A 37 -1.58 15.69 18.32
N LEU A 38 -2.15 15.35 17.17
CA LEU A 38 -3.53 14.85 17.05
C LEU A 38 -3.70 13.52 17.76
N THR A 39 -2.71 12.63 17.67
CA THR A 39 -2.74 11.35 18.40
C THR A 39 -2.84 11.57 19.90
N ASN A 40 -2.04 12.47 20.48
CA ASN A 40 -2.12 12.79 21.92
C ASN A 40 -3.50 13.32 22.31
N GLN A 41 -4.14 14.14 21.47
CA GLN A 41 -5.51 14.62 21.69
C GLN A 41 -6.53 13.46 21.66
N VAL A 42 -6.40 12.58 20.66
CA VAL A 42 -7.29 11.40 20.52
C VAL A 42 -7.13 10.43 21.70
N LEU A 43 -5.90 10.21 22.17
CA LEU A 43 -5.62 9.33 23.32
C LEU A 43 -6.25 9.81 24.62
N ALA A 44 -6.49 11.12 24.79
CA ALA A 44 -7.21 11.66 25.94
C ALA A 44 -8.66 11.14 26.05
N ALA A 45 -9.30 10.80 24.91
CA ALA A 45 -10.62 10.19 24.87
C ALA A 45 -10.59 8.66 25.11
N LYS A 46 -9.42 8.06 25.34
CA LYS A 46 -9.21 6.62 25.60
C LYS A 46 -9.88 5.70 24.56
N PRO A 47 -9.65 5.90 23.24
CA PRO A 47 -10.21 5.03 22.22
C PRO A 47 -9.60 3.62 22.35
N ILE A 48 -10.32 2.60 21.87
CA ILE A 48 -9.77 1.24 21.81
C ILE A 48 -8.97 0.99 20.52
N VAL A 49 -9.17 1.84 19.50
CA VAL A 49 -8.48 1.75 18.21
C VAL A 49 -8.27 3.13 17.59
N VAL A 50 -7.12 3.31 16.94
CA VAL A 50 -6.77 4.45 16.07
C VAL A 50 -6.45 3.90 14.68
N LEU A 51 -7.05 4.49 13.65
CA LEU A 51 -6.85 4.11 12.25
C LEU A 51 -6.08 5.20 11.49
N GLY A 52 -5.04 4.82 10.76
CA GLY A 52 -4.25 5.77 9.97
C GLY A 52 -2.86 5.98 10.58
N THR A 53 -2.02 6.79 10.06
CA THR A 53 -2.03 7.55 8.80
C THR A 53 -1.56 6.68 7.61
N THR A 54 -1.49 7.22 6.38
CA THR A 54 -0.89 6.53 5.21
C THR A 54 0.62 6.79 5.07
N LEU A 55 1.16 7.74 5.82
CA LEU A 55 2.57 8.13 5.76
C LEU A 55 3.45 7.25 6.64
N VAL A 56 4.54 6.74 6.08
CA VAL A 56 5.57 5.99 6.84
C VAL A 56 6.07 6.79 8.04
N ALA A 57 6.46 8.05 7.80
CA ALA A 57 6.99 8.93 8.85
C ALA A 57 5.95 9.22 9.94
N GLY A 58 4.67 9.43 9.57
CA GLY A 58 3.58 9.63 10.52
C GLY A 58 3.34 8.39 11.38
N CYS A 59 3.22 7.21 10.77
CA CYS A 59 3.06 5.95 11.50
C CYS A 59 4.23 5.68 12.46
N ASN A 60 5.47 5.89 12.00
CA ASN A 60 6.65 5.71 12.86
C ASN A 60 6.64 6.67 14.05
N ALA A 61 6.19 7.91 13.86
CA ALA A 61 6.11 8.91 14.93
C ALA A 61 4.98 8.59 15.94
N MET A 62 3.85 8.02 15.48
CA MET A 62 2.71 7.64 16.33
C MET A 62 2.94 6.32 17.09
N SER A 63 3.65 5.36 16.50
CA SER A 63 3.81 4.00 17.02
C SER A 63 4.31 3.94 18.48
N PRO A 64 5.29 4.75 18.94
CA PRO A 64 5.75 4.74 20.34
C PRO A 64 4.66 5.13 21.35
N LEU A 65 3.62 5.85 20.92
CA LEU A 65 2.50 6.25 21.80
C LEU A 65 1.52 5.10 22.08
N MET A 66 1.65 3.97 21.36
CA MET A 66 0.71 2.85 21.41
C MET A 66 1.22 1.67 22.25
N GLN A 67 2.26 1.83 23.08
CA GLN A 67 2.90 0.73 23.80
C GLN A 67 1.93 -0.07 24.69
N ASN A 68 0.92 0.59 25.25
CA ASN A 68 -0.09 -0.02 26.12
C ASN A 68 -1.51 0.11 25.56
N GLY A 69 -1.64 0.27 24.25
CA GLY A 69 -2.90 0.60 23.58
C GLY A 69 -3.15 2.10 23.45
N PRO A 70 -4.11 2.49 22.62
CA PRO A 70 -5.05 1.66 21.85
C PRO A 70 -4.38 0.79 20.78
N VAL A 71 -5.15 -0.09 20.13
CA VAL A 71 -4.70 -0.71 18.89
C VAL A 71 -4.54 0.39 17.84
N MET A 72 -3.40 0.46 17.19
CA MET A 72 -3.17 1.30 16.03
C MET A 72 -3.16 0.44 14.77
N TYR A 73 -3.98 0.77 13.80
CA TYR A 73 -3.88 0.17 12.48
C TYR A 73 -3.35 1.21 11.50
N CYS A 74 -2.04 1.19 11.27
CA CYS A 74 -1.37 2.05 10.31
C CYS A 74 -1.72 1.62 8.88
N PHE A 75 -2.01 2.58 8.01
CA PHE A 75 -2.34 2.31 6.60
C PHE A 75 -1.10 2.26 5.70
N SER A 76 0.07 2.61 6.23
CA SER A 76 1.30 2.59 5.44
C SER A 76 1.89 1.17 5.31
N PRO A 77 2.26 0.73 4.10
CA PRO A 77 2.97 -0.53 3.88
C PRO A 77 4.43 -0.51 4.36
N GLY A 78 5.02 0.69 4.52
CA GLY A 78 6.46 0.88 4.79
C GLY A 78 6.83 0.94 6.26
N ILE A 79 5.98 0.46 7.19
CA ILE A 79 6.35 0.30 8.59
C ILE A 79 6.50 -1.18 8.95
N HIS A 80 7.40 -1.46 9.89
CA HIS A 80 7.74 -2.82 10.32
C HIS A 80 7.65 -2.95 11.86
N PRO A 81 6.47 -2.80 12.46
CA PRO A 81 6.32 -2.91 13.89
C PRO A 81 6.58 -4.37 14.34
N PRO A 82 7.13 -4.57 15.54
CA PRO A 82 7.34 -5.91 16.08
C PRO A 82 6.00 -6.63 16.26
N GLY A 83 5.99 -7.93 15.98
CA GLY A 83 4.83 -8.78 16.22
C GLY A 83 4.43 -8.81 17.71
N GLY A 84 3.13 -8.96 17.99
CA GLY A 84 2.60 -9.06 19.35
C GLY A 84 2.32 -7.73 20.05
N GLY A 85 2.70 -6.59 19.44
CA GLY A 85 2.38 -5.24 19.94
C GLY A 85 0.97 -4.77 19.60
N TYR A 86 0.71 -3.50 19.86
CA TYR A 86 -0.56 -2.84 19.56
C TYR A 86 -0.61 -2.19 18.17
N VAL A 87 0.50 -2.18 17.43
CA VAL A 87 0.59 -1.58 16.10
C VAL A 87 0.46 -2.66 15.03
N PHE A 88 -0.56 -2.53 14.21
CA PHE A 88 -0.81 -3.32 13.01
C PHE A 88 -0.56 -2.46 11.77
N THR A 89 -0.32 -3.08 10.63
CA THR A 89 -0.09 -2.36 9.38
C THR A 89 -0.97 -2.91 8.26
N GLY A 90 -1.51 -2.00 7.45
CA GLY A 90 -2.33 -2.33 6.29
C GLY A 90 -1.50 -2.55 5.03
N GLY A 91 -2.11 -3.20 4.06
CA GLY A 91 -1.52 -3.47 2.76
C GLY A 91 -0.37 -4.47 2.81
N VAL A 92 0.22 -4.70 1.66
CA VAL A 92 1.40 -5.57 1.47
C VAL A 92 2.67 -4.77 1.71
N SER A 93 3.74 -5.40 2.21
CA SER A 93 4.98 -4.68 2.58
C SER A 93 5.68 -4.07 1.36
N THR A 94 6.48 -3.02 1.60
CA THR A 94 7.39 -2.46 0.58
C THR A 94 8.30 -3.53 -0.01
N PHE A 95 8.85 -4.40 0.86
CA PHE A 95 9.68 -5.53 0.44
C PHE A 95 8.93 -6.47 -0.53
N ASP A 96 7.72 -6.89 -0.19
CA ASP A 96 6.92 -7.78 -1.04
C ASP A 96 6.53 -7.11 -2.36
N GLN A 97 6.20 -5.80 -2.33
CA GLN A 97 5.96 -5.01 -3.54
C GLN A 97 7.18 -4.99 -4.45
N ALA A 98 8.36 -4.69 -3.91
CA ALA A 98 9.62 -4.70 -4.64
C ALA A 98 9.94 -6.10 -5.20
N GLN A 99 9.75 -7.16 -4.40
CA GLN A 99 9.97 -8.54 -4.82
C GLN A 99 9.05 -8.93 -5.99
N ALA A 100 7.77 -8.60 -5.94
CA ALA A 100 6.84 -8.89 -7.04
C ALA A 100 7.25 -8.18 -8.33
N LEU A 101 7.63 -6.90 -8.22
CA LEU A 101 8.09 -6.10 -9.37
C LEU A 101 9.38 -6.66 -9.97
N VAL A 102 10.36 -7.01 -9.15
CA VAL A 102 11.62 -7.63 -9.60
C VAL A 102 11.37 -9.01 -10.22
N THR A 103 10.47 -9.80 -9.66
CA THR A 103 10.08 -11.10 -10.22
C THR A 103 9.48 -10.92 -11.62
N TYR A 104 8.59 -9.95 -11.79
CA TYR A 104 7.97 -9.63 -13.07
C TYR A 104 9.02 -9.15 -14.08
N PHE A 105 9.89 -8.22 -13.70
CA PHE A 105 10.94 -7.68 -14.58
C PHE A 105 11.92 -8.76 -15.02
N ARG A 106 12.36 -9.63 -14.10
CA ARG A 106 13.22 -10.76 -14.44
C ARG A 106 12.55 -11.71 -15.45
N ALA A 107 11.27 -12.01 -15.27
CA ALA A 107 10.53 -12.86 -16.21
C ALA A 107 10.35 -12.22 -17.59
N ARG A 108 10.46 -10.89 -17.69
CA ARG A 108 10.51 -10.13 -18.94
C ARG A 108 11.93 -10.07 -19.54
N GLY A 109 12.92 -10.66 -18.86
CA GLY A 109 14.33 -10.61 -19.27
C GLY A 109 15.06 -9.33 -18.87
N TRP A 110 14.43 -8.46 -18.05
CA TRP A 110 15.04 -7.21 -17.57
C TRP A 110 15.78 -7.48 -16.26
N THR A 111 17.08 -7.71 -16.36
CA THR A 111 17.92 -8.08 -15.21
C THR A 111 18.89 -6.98 -14.80
N ARG A 112 19.08 -5.97 -15.65
CA ARG A 112 19.87 -4.76 -15.35
C ARG A 112 18.91 -3.63 -15.04
N LEU A 113 18.73 -3.35 -13.77
CA LEU A 113 17.74 -2.38 -13.27
C LEU A 113 18.45 -1.12 -12.79
N ALA A 114 17.86 0.05 -13.05
CA ALA A 114 18.17 1.25 -12.30
C ALA A 114 17.13 1.43 -11.19
N LEU A 115 17.56 1.94 -10.06
CA LEU A 115 16.69 2.29 -8.92
C LEU A 115 16.93 3.76 -8.58
N MET A 116 15.86 4.54 -8.36
CA MET A 116 15.93 5.87 -7.78
C MET A 116 14.95 5.94 -6.63
N THR A 117 15.40 6.33 -5.46
CA THR A 117 14.57 6.44 -4.25
C THR A 117 14.64 7.85 -3.67
N SER A 118 13.55 8.27 -3.02
CA SER A 118 13.55 9.51 -2.25
C SER A 118 14.35 9.34 -0.95
N THR A 119 14.89 10.44 -0.43
CA THR A 119 15.67 10.41 0.84
C THR A 119 14.79 10.41 2.09
N ASP A 120 13.48 10.43 1.95
CA ASP A 120 12.52 10.35 3.06
C ASP A 120 12.33 8.90 3.57
N ALA A 121 11.46 8.74 4.58
CA ALA A 121 11.19 7.43 5.17
C ALA A 121 10.67 6.39 4.16
N THR A 122 9.96 6.82 3.11
CA THR A 122 9.44 5.93 2.05
C THR A 122 10.58 5.37 1.20
N GLY A 123 11.51 6.22 0.77
CA GLY A 123 12.66 5.78 -0.02
C GLY A 123 13.65 4.98 0.81
N GLN A 124 13.90 5.38 2.07
CA GLN A 124 14.77 4.64 2.98
C GLN A 124 14.24 3.22 3.27
N ASP A 125 12.93 3.04 3.37
CA ASP A 125 12.32 1.71 3.50
C ASP A 125 12.50 0.88 2.23
N ALA A 126 12.34 1.50 1.06
CA ALA A 126 12.60 0.85 -0.22
C ALA A 126 14.07 0.43 -0.37
N ASP A 127 15.02 1.29 -0.01
CA ASP A 127 16.46 0.98 -0.07
C ASP A 127 16.78 -0.28 0.75
N LYS A 128 16.25 -0.38 1.96
CA LYS A 128 16.40 -1.57 2.80
C LYS A 128 15.77 -2.80 2.15
N GLY A 129 14.54 -2.64 1.63
CA GLY A 129 13.82 -3.73 0.95
C GLY A 129 14.56 -4.24 -0.29
N PHE A 130 15.04 -3.35 -1.16
CA PHE A 130 15.82 -3.72 -2.34
C PHE A 130 17.18 -4.34 -1.97
N ALA A 131 17.88 -3.80 -0.98
CA ALA A 131 19.13 -4.39 -0.49
C ALA A 131 18.93 -5.83 0.00
N GLU A 132 17.87 -6.08 0.78
CA GLU A 132 17.53 -7.41 1.28
C GLU A 132 17.16 -8.38 0.15
N LEU A 133 16.23 -7.98 -0.74
CA LEU A 133 15.76 -8.86 -1.82
C LEU A 133 16.87 -9.28 -2.78
N LEU A 134 17.88 -8.44 -3.01
CA LEU A 134 19.01 -8.76 -3.88
C LEU A 134 19.93 -9.83 -3.29
N THR A 135 19.89 -10.08 -1.98
CA THR A 135 20.65 -11.17 -1.35
C THR A 135 19.98 -12.53 -1.53
N ARG A 136 18.73 -12.57 -1.96
CA ARG A 136 17.96 -13.82 -2.07
C ARG A 136 18.37 -14.63 -3.29
N PRO A 137 18.48 -15.97 -3.15
CA PRO A 137 18.89 -16.85 -4.27
C PRO A 137 18.03 -16.70 -5.53
N GLU A 138 16.72 -16.51 -5.36
CA GLU A 138 15.79 -16.35 -6.48
C GLU A 138 16.03 -15.07 -7.30
N ASN A 139 16.71 -14.08 -6.74
CA ASN A 139 17.06 -12.82 -7.41
C ASN A 139 18.50 -12.80 -7.94
N LYS A 140 19.19 -13.95 -7.87
CA LYS A 140 20.54 -14.08 -8.46
C LYS A 140 20.51 -13.71 -9.94
N GLY A 141 21.42 -12.80 -10.33
CA GLY A 141 21.51 -12.30 -11.70
C GLY A 141 20.80 -10.96 -11.94
N ILE A 142 20.02 -10.47 -10.97
CA ILE A 142 19.54 -9.08 -10.98
C ILE A 142 20.70 -8.17 -10.55
N ALA A 143 20.91 -7.10 -11.29
CA ALA A 143 21.92 -6.08 -10.99
C ALA A 143 21.27 -4.70 -10.95
N ILE A 144 21.46 -3.97 -9.86
CA ILE A 144 21.16 -2.54 -9.81
C ILE A 144 22.38 -1.82 -10.38
N VAL A 145 22.23 -1.26 -11.60
CA VAL A 145 23.33 -0.67 -12.37
C VAL A 145 23.51 0.83 -12.11
N ALA A 146 22.50 1.48 -11.53
CA ALA A 146 22.54 2.85 -11.02
C ALA A 146 21.54 2.98 -9.85
N HIS A 147 21.90 3.74 -8.81
CA HIS A 147 21.03 3.95 -7.65
C HIS A 147 21.18 5.37 -7.09
N PRO A 148 20.83 6.39 -7.89
CA PRO A 148 20.80 7.75 -7.37
C PRO A 148 19.62 7.97 -6.41
N HIS A 149 19.79 8.95 -5.52
CA HIS A 149 18.77 9.43 -4.61
C HIS A 149 18.38 10.87 -4.96
N PHE A 150 17.19 11.28 -4.51
CA PHE A 150 16.74 12.66 -4.62
C PHE A 150 15.97 13.10 -3.37
N ASN A 151 15.98 14.40 -3.10
CA ASN A 151 15.20 14.94 -1.98
C ASN A 151 13.71 15.07 -2.42
N PRO A 152 12.72 14.71 -1.57
CA PRO A 152 11.30 14.86 -1.89
C PRO A 152 10.88 16.29 -2.27
N THR A 153 11.67 17.29 -1.87
CA THR A 153 11.44 18.72 -2.22
C THR A 153 12.13 19.14 -3.51
N ASP A 154 12.93 18.28 -4.14
CA ASP A 154 13.56 18.58 -5.41
C ASP A 154 12.52 18.78 -6.52
N VAL A 155 12.69 19.84 -7.29
CA VAL A 155 11.81 20.15 -8.42
C VAL A 155 12.27 19.53 -9.73
N SER A 156 13.51 18.99 -9.75
CA SER A 156 14.12 18.32 -10.90
C SER A 156 15.04 17.21 -10.45
N VAL A 157 15.08 16.12 -11.24
CA VAL A 157 15.97 14.97 -11.08
C VAL A 157 16.80 14.72 -12.36
N SER A 158 17.04 15.76 -13.16
CA SER A 158 17.72 15.62 -14.45
C SER A 158 19.12 15.01 -14.33
N ALA A 159 19.89 15.39 -13.32
CA ALA A 159 21.22 14.80 -13.09
C ALA A 159 21.14 13.30 -12.79
N GLN A 160 20.20 12.88 -11.96
CA GLN A 160 19.96 11.47 -11.64
C GLN A 160 19.49 10.68 -12.87
N ILE A 161 18.65 11.28 -13.72
CA ILE A 161 18.21 10.63 -14.97
C ILE A 161 19.39 10.46 -15.94
N GLU A 162 20.29 11.43 -16.07
CA GLU A 162 21.50 11.28 -16.90
C GLU A 162 22.44 10.17 -16.36
N GLU A 163 22.61 10.06 -15.05
CA GLU A 163 23.33 8.94 -14.42
C GLU A 163 22.70 7.58 -14.78
N ILE A 164 21.36 7.48 -14.64
CA ILE A 164 20.62 6.26 -15.00
C ILE A 164 20.80 5.92 -16.49
N LYS A 165 20.69 6.89 -17.39
CA LYS A 165 20.88 6.67 -18.83
C LYS A 165 22.28 6.18 -19.16
N ALA A 166 23.30 6.76 -18.53
CA ALA A 166 24.69 6.35 -18.70
C ALA A 166 24.94 4.89 -18.30
N ALA A 167 24.22 4.38 -17.29
CA ALA A 167 24.29 3.00 -16.83
C ALA A 167 23.58 1.99 -17.77
N LYS A 168 22.81 2.46 -18.75
CA LYS A 168 22.09 1.64 -19.75
C LYS A 168 21.25 0.53 -19.10
N PRO A 169 20.29 0.83 -18.23
CA PRO A 169 19.41 -0.17 -17.63
C PRO A 169 18.46 -0.75 -18.68
N GLN A 170 17.88 -1.93 -18.38
CA GLN A 170 16.80 -2.54 -19.16
C GLN A 170 15.41 -2.12 -18.62
N ALA A 171 15.34 -1.75 -17.35
CA ALA A 171 14.16 -1.15 -16.73
C ALA A 171 14.60 -0.21 -15.61
N PHE A 172 13.72 0.72 -15.26
CA PHE A 172 13.96 1.72 -14.22
C PHE A 172 12.87 1.63 -13.14
N ILE A 173 13.25 1.66 -11.87
CA ILE A 173 12.32 1.69 -10.73
C ILE A 173 12.49 3.04 -10.03
N GLY A 174 11.42 3.84 -10.04
CA GLY A 174 11.35 5.10 -9.32
C GLY A 174 10.46 4.97 -8.08
N TRP A 175 11.05 5.02 -6.87
CA TRP A 175 10.32 4.75 -5.63
C TRP A 175 10.17 5.99 -4.78
N ALA A 176 9.02 6.60 -4.91
CA ALA A 176 8.50 7.70 -4.09
C ALA A 176 6.98 7.73 -4.22
N THR A 177 6.28 8.43 -3.35
CA THR A 177 4.82 8.56 -3.37
C THR A 177 4.38 10.02 -3.49
N GLY A 178 3.22 10.26 -4.11
CA GLY A 178 2.63 11.58 -4.23
C GLY A 178 3.40 12.53 -5.17
N ALA A 179 3.60 13.78 -4.76
CA ALA A 179 4.28 14.80 -5.59
C ALA A 179 5.71 14.42 -5.97
N PRO A 180 6.55 13.83 -5.09
CA PRO A 180 7.87 13.34 -5.46
C PRO A 180 7.88 12.32 -6.60
N SER A 181 6.86 11.46 -6.72
CA SER A 181 6.77 10.53 -7.85
C SER A 181 6.55 11.25 -9.18
N ALA A 182 5.81 12.37 -9.18
CA ALA A 182 5.65 13.21 -10.36
C ALA A 182 6.97 13.81 -10.85
N THR A 183 7.87 14.18 -9.93
CA THR A 183 9.21 14.68 -10.27
C THR A 183 10.04 13.60 -10.97
N ILE A 184 9.98 12.33 -10.49
CA ILE A 184 10.64 11.20 -11.14
C ILE A 184 10.05 10.96 -12.54
N PHE A 185 8.72 10.83 -12.67
CA PHE A 185 8.06 10.53 -13.95
C PHE A 185 8.35 11.61 -14.99
N ARG A 186 8.22 12.88 -14.60
CA ARG A 186 8.53 14.02 -15.46
C ARG A 186 10.00 14.02 -15.87
N GLY A 187 10.91 13.81 -14.93
CA GLY A 187 12.34 13.74 -15.21
C GLY A 187 12.69 12.62 -16.19
N ALA A 188 12.12 11.42 -16.01
CA ALA A 188 12.33 10.29 -16.90
C ALA A 188 11.86 10.59 -18.33
N VAL A 189 10.64 11.10 -18.49
CA VAL A 189 10.05 11.40 -19.80
C VAL A 189 10.79 12.56 -20.47
N GLN A 190 11.03 13.68 -19.78
CA GLN A 190 11.75 14.83 -20.34
C GLN A 190 13.22 14.53 -20.60
N GLY A 191 13.85 13.67 -19.81
CA GLY A 191 15.22 13.18 -20.04
C GLY A 191 15.34 12.15 -21.15
N GLY A 192 14.22 11.76 -21.80
CA GLY A 192 14.20 10.79 -22.89
C GLY A 192 14.54 9.36 -22.47
N LEU A 193 14.25 8.99 -21.22
CA LEU A 193 14.38 7.61 -20.75
C LEU A 193 13.20 6.79 -21.29
N THR A 194 13.48 5.81 -22.15
CA THR A 194 12.44 5.03 -22.87
C THR A 194 12.28 3.59 -22.36
N VAL A 195 13.06 3.20 -21.35
CA VAL A 195 12.94 1.86 -20.75
C VAL A 195 11.66 1.73 -19.93
N PRO A 196 11.10 0.50 -19.81
CA PRO A 196 9.96 0.24 -18.92
C PRO A 196 10.23 0.74 -17.50
N MET A 197 9.21 1.29 -16.87
CA MET A 197 9.34 1.89 -15.55
C MET A 197 8.45 1.20 -14.52
N GLY A 198 9.01 0.94 -13.34
CA GLY A 198 8.28 0.51 -12.16
C GLY A 198 8.19 1.62 -11.11
N SER A 199 7.15 1.56 -10.28
CA SER A 199 7.03 2.43 -9.10
C SER A 199 6.31 1.68 -7.98
N THR A 200 6.13 2.32 -6.81
CA THR A 200 5.36 1.75 -5.70
C THR A 200 3.86 1.75 -5.98
N GLY A 201 3.16 0.76 -5.45
CA GLY A 201 1.70 0.66 -5.52
C GLY A 201 0.96 1.85 -4.89
N GLY A 202 1.58 2.56 -3.95
CA GLY A 202 1.01 3.77 -3.37
C GLY A 202 0.69 4.89 -4.37
N ASN A 203 1.20 4.79 -5.60
CA ASN A 203 0.87 5.70 -6.70
C ASN A 203 -0.35 5.27 -7.53
N MET A 204 -0.99 4.14 -7.22
CA MET A 204 -2.18 3.66 -7.96
C MET A 204 -3.45 4.40 -7.56
N THR A 205 -3.48 5.71 -7.78
CA THR A 205 -4.68 6.53 -7.60
C THR A 205 -5.08 7.20 -8.90
N TYR A 206 -6.39 7.23 -9.20
CA TYR A 206 -6.91 7.91 -10.39
C TYR A 206 -6.52 9.39 -10.40
N ALA A 207 -6.57 10.04 -9.23
CA ALA A 207 -6.19 11.45 -9.09
C ALA A 207 -4.74 11.72 -9.55
N GLN A 208 -3.79 10.82 -9.19
CA GLN A 208 -2.40 10.94 -9.65
C GLN A 208 -2.26 10.65 -11.14
N MET A 209 -2.85 9.54 -11.60
CA MET A 209 -2.77 9.17 -13.03
C MET A 209 -3.29 10.28 -13.94
N HIS A 210 -4.42 10.89 -13.61
CA HIS A 210 -4.98 12.01 -14.38
C HIS A 210 -4.11 13.27 -14.28
N ARG A 211 -3.66 13.61 -13.06
CA ARG A 211 -2.82 14.80 -12.83
C ARG A 211 -1.48 14.71 -13.55
N PHE A 212 -0.93 13.50 -13.70
CA PHE A 212 0.39 13.26 -14.29
C PHE A 212 0.31 12.83 -15.77
N ALA A 213 -0.87 12.75 -16.36
CA ALA A 213 -1.11 12.19 -17.69
C ALA A 213 -0.16 12.71 -18.77
N ALA A 214 0.22 14.01 -18.71
CA ALA A 214 1.10 14.64 -19.70
C ALA A 214 2.57 14.15 -19.65
N PHE A 215 2.98 13.47 -18.59
CA PHE A 215 4.36 13.01 -18.36
C PHE A 215 4.43 11.65 -17.67
N LEU A 216 3.38 10.83 -17.80
CA LEU A 216 3.49 9.42 -17.39
C LEU A 216 4.43 8.67 -18.33
N PRO A 217 5.26 7.75 -17.82
CA PRO A 217 6.01 6.81 -18.66
C PRO A 217 5.08 6.00 -19.55
N HIS A 218 5.58 5.64 -20.75
CA HIS A 218 4.78 4.87 -21.72
C HIS A 218 4.39 3.48 -21.15
N GLU A 219 5.32 2.82 -20.47
CA GLU A 219 5.08 1.58 -19.74
C GLU A 219 5.34 1.82 -18.26
N LEU A 220 4.28 1.86 -17.45
CA LEU A 220 4.35 2.09 -16.01
C LEU A 220 3.75 0.91 -15.24
N TYR A 221 4.61 0.15 -14.57
CA TYR A 221 4.26 -1.04 -13.79
C TYR A 221 4.21 -0.73 -12.30
N LEU A 222 3.13 -1.12 -11.65
CA LEU A 222 2.82 -0.82 -10.25
C LEU A 222 2.42 -2.11 -9.54
N PRO A 223 3.12 -2.50 -8.47
CA PRO A 223 2.71 -3.62 -7.62
C PRO A 223 1.54 -3.19 -6.74
N SER A 224 0.52 -4.03 -6.65
CA SER A 224 -0.63 -3.80 -5.77
C SER A 224 -1.09 -5.11 -5.15
N SER A 225 -1.96 -5.03 -4.16
CA SER A 225 -2.69 -6.20 -3.71
C SER A 225 -3.74 -6.62 -4.75
N VAL A 226 -4.33 -7.80 -4.55
CA VAL A 226 -5.25 -8.41 -5.53
C VAL A 226 -6.55 -7.64 -5.78
N TRP A 227 -6.81 -6.51 -5.11
CA TRP A 227 -7.97 -5.67 -5.42
C TRP A 227 -7.97 -5.18 -6.89
N ALA A 228 -6.78 -4.94 -7.44
CA ALA A 228 -6.63 -4.39 -8.79
C ALA A 228 -6.95 -5.40 -9.91
N VAL A 229 -7.20 -6.67 -9.58
CA VAL A 229 -7.68 -7.69 -10.53
C VAL A 229 -9.17 -7.94 -10.46
N HIS A 230 -9.94 -7.09 -9.77
CA HIS A 230 -11.39 -7.22 -9.72
C HIS A 230 -11.97 -7.29 -11.14
N GLY A 231 -12.70 -8.37 -11.43
CA GLY A 231 -13.27 -8.65 -12.75
C GLY A 231 -12.30 -9.25 -13.77
N ASP A 232 -11.03 -9.46 -13.47
CA ASP A 232 -10.08 -10.12 -14.37
C ASP A 232 -10.10 -11.64 -14.17
N SER A 233 -10.72 -12.37 -15.11
CA SER A 233 -10.88 -13.82 -15.04
C SER A 233 -9.57 -14.61 -15.18
N ARG A 234 -8.48 -13.97 -15.59
CA ARG A 234 -7.15 -14.61 -15.72
C ARG A 234 -6.50 -14.87 -14.35
N VAL A 235 -6.93 -14.15 -13.32
CA VAL A 235 -6.44 -14.31 -11.95
C VAL A 235 -7.48 -14.99 -11.09
N LYS A 236 -7.17 -16.21 -10.62
CA LYS A 236 -8.07 -16.93 -9.70
C LYS A 236 -7.93 -16.33 -8.29
N LEU A 237 -9.02 -15.80 -7.79
CA LEU A 237 -9.13 -15.34 -6.42
C LEU A 237 -9.81 -16.39 -5.54
N ASP A 238 -9.51 -16.37 -4.24
CA ASP A 238 -10.34 -17.03 -3.25
C ASP A 238 -11.79 -16.55 -3.37
N PRO A 239 -12.81 -17.41 -3.38
CA PRO A 239 -14.21 -17.01 -3.55
C PRO A 239 -14.68 -15.99 -2.49
N ALA A 240 -14.19 -16.07 -1.26
CA ALA A 240 -14.54 -15.13 -0.22
C ALA A 240 -13.89 -13.74 -0.47
N VAL A 241 -12.66 -13.70 -1.00
CA VAL A 241 -12.00 -12.46 -1.44
C VAL A 241 -12.76 -11.85 -2.61
N ALA A 242 -13.12 -12.65 -3.63
CA ALA A 242 -13.89 -12.17 -4.77
C ALA A 242 -15.24 -11.57 -4.33
N LYS A 243 -15.92 -12.20 -3.36
CA LYS A 243 -17.14 -11.65 -2.77
C LYS A 243 -16.88 -10.30 -2.07
N LYS A 244 -15.82 -10.19 -1.26
CA LYS A 244 -15.45 -8.93 -0.58
C LYS A 244 -15.13 -7.82 -1.59
N GLN A 245 -14.48 -8.16 -2.70
CA GLN A 245 -14.24 -7.20 -3.79
C GLN A 245 -15.55 -6.75 -4.43
N ASN A 246 -16.45 -7.67 -4.77
CA ASN A 246 -17.75 -7.30 -5.33
C ASN A 246 -18.54 -6.36 -4.40
N ASP A 247 -18.59 -6.68 -3.10
CA ASP A 247 -19.28 -5.85 -2.11
C ASP A 247 -18.65 -4.45 -2.01
N TYR A 248 -17.31 -4.36 -2.04
CA TYR A 248 -16.55 -3.11 -1.99
C TYR A 248 -16.80 -2.23 -3.23
N PHE A 249 -16.63 -2.79 -4.42
CA PHE A 249 -16.84 -2.05 -5.67
C PHE A 249 -18.29 -1.60 -5.82
N ALA A 250 -19.26 -2.45 -5.43
CA ALA A 250 -20.67 -2.08 -5.41
C ALA A 250 -20.97 -0.92 -4.46
N ALA A 251 -20.36 -0.90 -3.27
CA ALA A 251 -20.52 0.18 -2.30
C ALA A 251 -20.01 1.52 -2.84
N PHE A 252 -18.87 1.50 -3.53
CA PHE A 252 -18.33 2.69 -4.16
C PHE A 252 -19.19 3.16 -5.34
N ALA A 253 -19.70 2.23 -6.16
CA ALA A 253 -20.61 2.56 -7.26
C ALA A 253 -21.87 3.25 -6.75
N VAL A 254 -22.48 2.76 -5.67
CA VAL A 254 -23.64 3.40 -5.00
C VAL A 254 -23.29 4.81 -4.50
N ALA A 255 -22.05 5.02 -4.05
CA ALA A 255 -21.58 6.33 -3.60
C ALA A 255 -21.16 7.26 -4.74
N GLY A 256 -21.27 6.84 -6.01
CA GLY A 256 -20.80 7.61 -7.17
C GLY A 256 -19.29 7.82 -7.20
N ALA A 257 -18.53 6.90 -6.64
CA ALA A 257 -17.07 6.97 -6.52
C ALA A 257 -16.40 5.76 -7.19
N LYS A 258 -15.14 5.92 -7.60
CA LYS A 258 -14.30 4.87 -8.17
C LYS A 258 -13.21 4.53 -7.16
N PRO A 259 -13.13 3.29 -6.66
CA PRO A 259 -12.13 2.92 -5.66
C PRO A 259 -10.75 2.73 -6.29
N ASP A 260 -9.71 3.05 -5.51
CA ASP A 260 -8.31 2.93 -5.87
C ASP A 260 -7.45 2.58 -4.64
N GLU A 261 -6.12 2.57 -4.79
CA GLU A 261 -5.21 2.25 -3.68
C GLU A 261 -5.43 3.16 -2.46
N GLY A 262 -5.68 4.47 -2.69
CA GLY A 262 -5.93 5.41 -1.60
C GLY A 262 -7.17 5.06 -0.76
N SER A 263 -8.15 4.40 -1.37
CA SER A 263 -9.38 3.98 -0.68
C SER A 263 -9.23 2.63 0.01
N ILE A 264 -8.50 1.69 -0.59
CA ILE A 264 -8.36 0.33 -0.06
C ILE A 264 -7.48 0.25 1.19
N LEU A 265 -6.49 1.14 1.32
CA LEU A 265 -5.60 1.18 2.48
C LEU A 265 -6.34 1.34 3.81
N GLY A 266 -7.46 2.06 3.82
CA GLY A 266 -8.28 2.24 5.01
C GLY A 266 -9.45 1.25 5.12
N TRP A 267 -9.93 0.70 4.01
CA TRP A 267 -11.13 -0.13 3.97
C TRP A 267 -10.98 -1.45 4.71
N ASP A 268 -10.00 -2.28 4.33
CA ASP A 268 -9.79 -3.58 4.97
C ASP A 268 -9.42 -3.46 6.45
N PRO A 269 -8.49 -2.56 6.87
CA PRO A 269 -8.23 -2.31 8.29
C PRO A 269 -9.48 -1.97 9.10
N ALA A 270 -10.29 -1.05 8.61
CA ALA A 270 -11.51 -0.64 9.30
C ALA A 270 -12.55 -1.77 9.33
N THR A 271 -12.70 -2.52 8.24
CA THR A 271 -13.61 -3.68 8.18
C THR A 271 -13.18 -4.79 9.14
N ILE A 272 -11.88 -5.13 9.17
CA ILE A 272 -11.33 -6.15 10.07
C ILE A 272 -11.55 -5.75 11.54
N VAL A 273 -11.34 -4.48 11.88
CA VAL A 273 -11.58 -3.97 13.24
C VAL A 273 -13.07 -4.03 13.60
N VAL A 274 -13.97 -3.61 12.71
CA VAL A 274 -15.42 -3.69 12.94
C VAL A 274 -15.86 -5.15 13.13
N ASP A 275 -15.40 -6.05 12.28
CA ASP A 275 -15.73 -7.47 12.38
C ASP A 275 -15.17 -8.12 13.65
N ALA A 276 -13.98 -7.70 14.10
CA ALA A 276 -13.40 -8.12 15.37
C ALA A 276 -14.25 -7.63 16.57
N LEU A 277 -14.64 -6.35 16.57
CA LEU A 277 -15.45 -5.77 17.62
C LEU A 277 -16.86 -6.37 17.70
N ARG A 278 -17.42 -6.83 16.58
CA ARG A 278 -18.69 -7.57 16.56
C ARG A 278 -18.61 -8.95 17.23
N LYS A 279 -17.42 -9.53 17.28
CA LYS A 279 -17.17 -10.86 17.89
C LYS A 279 -16.69 -10.79 19.32
N LEU A 280 -16.19 -9.64 19.75
CA LEU A 280 -15.71 -9.38 21.10
C LEU A 280 -16.88 -8.91 22.00
N PRO A 281 -16.73 -8.97 23.34
CA PRO A 281 -17.72 -8.39 24.26
C PRO A 281 -17.98 -6.91 23.98
N VAL A 282 -19.19 -6.42 24.32
CA VAL A 282 -19.63 -5.02 24.09
C VAL A 282 -18.65 -3.98 24.64
N ASN A 283 -17.99 -4.28 25.74
CA ASN A 283 -17.01 -3.40 26.41
C ASN A 283 -15.59 -3.94 26.25
N ALA A 284 -15.26 -4.49 25.07
CA ALA A 284 -13.93 -5.01 24.81
C ALA A 284 -12.86 -3.93 25.01
N THR A 285 -11.74 -4.33 25.60
CA THR A 285 -10.56 -3.48 25.78
C THR A 285 -9.67 -3.49 24.55
N ALA A 286 -8.77 -2.51 24.44
CA ALA A 286 -7.74 -2.51 23.40
C ALA A 286 -6.87 -3.79 23.43
N GLN A 287 -6.59 -4.33 24.64
CA GLN A 287 -5.87 -5.59 24.78
C GLN A 287 -6.66 -6.77 24.19
N GLN A 288 -7.96 -6.87 24.48
CA GLN A 288 -8.79 -7.93 23.91
C GLN A 288 -8.87 -7.83 22.38
N LEU A 289 -8.97 -6.61 21.84
CA LEU A 289 -8.95 -6.40 20.38
C LEU A 289 -7.60 -6.84 19.79
N ARG A 290 -6.46 -6.41 20.37
CA ARG A 290 -5.12 -6.85 19.95
C ARG A 290 -4.99 -8.36 19.98
N ASP A 291 -5.35 -9.00 21.11
CA ASP A 291 -5.19 -10.45 21.31
C ASP A 291 -6.09 -11.26 20.37
N TYR A 292 -7.25 -10.71 20.01
CA TYR A 292 -8.12 -11.27 18.98
C TYR A 292 -7.45 -11.17 17.60
N LEU A 293 -7.00 -9.98 17.20
CA LEU A 293 -6.38 -9.76 15.89
C LEU A 293 -5.16 -10.65 15.67
N LEU A 294 -4.28 -10.78 16.68
CA LEU A 294 -3.08 -11.63 16.59
C LEU A 294 -3.38 -13.12 16.38
N LYS A 295 -4.60 -13.57 16.67
CA LYS A 295 -5.03 -14.98 16.49
C LYS A 295 -5.82 -15.20 15.21
N VAL A 296 -6.12 -14.14 14.48
CA VAL A 296 -6.92 -14.22 13.25
C VAL A 296 -6.19 -15.03 12.19
N LYS A 297 -6.90 -16.00 11.62
CA LYS A 297 -6.48 -16.82 10.49
C LYS A 297 -7.58 -16.86 9.43
N GLY A 298 -7.23 -16.57 8.19
CA GLY A 298 -8.13 -16.78 7.06
C GLY A 298 -9.29 -15.80 6.95
N ILE A 299 -9.16 -14.55 7.45
CA ILE A 299 -10.17 -13.51 7.18
C ILE A 299 -10.01 -12.98 5.76
N ALA A 300 -11.06 -13.15 4.94
CA ALA A 300 -11.10 -12.54 3.62
C ALA A 300 -11.34 -11.02 3.72
N GLY A 301 -10.47 -10.26 3.10
CA GLY A 301 -10.61 -8.84 2.79
C GLY A 301 -10.62 -8.62 1.27
N VAL A 302 -10.62 -7.37 0.86
CA VAL A 302 -10.52 -6.96 -0.55
C VAL A 302 -9.08 -7.17 -1.08
N ASN A 303 -8.08 -6.99 -0.21
CA ASN A 303 -6.66 -7.16 -0.53
C ASN A 303 -6.18 -8.62 -0.53
N GLY A 304 -6.99 -9.55 -0.09
CA GLY A 304 -6.63 -10.96 0.02
C GLY A 304 -7.13 -11.60 1.30
N VAL A 305 -6.55 -12.77 1.64
CA VAL A 305 -6.85 -13.49 2.87
C VAL A 305 -5.83 -13.10 3.93
N TYR A 306 -6.28 -12.52 5.03
CA TYR A 306 -5.44 -12.09 6.14
C TYR A 306 -5.20 -13.24 7.12
N ASP A 307 -3.94 -13.49 7.45
CA ASP A 307 -3.49 -14.41 8.50
C ASP A 307 -2.47 -13.73 9.39
N PHE A 308 -2.94 -13.09 10.48
CA PHE A 308 -2.06 -12.40 11.43
C PHE A 308 -1.27 -13.36 12.31
N ALA A 309 -1.70 -14.61 12.42
CA ALA A 309 -0.95 -15.61 13.16
C ALA A 309 0.31 -16.08 12.40
N ALA A 310 0.22 -16.15 11.06
CA ALA A 310 1.34 -16.52 10.20
C ALA A 310 2.22 -15.31 9.81
N ALA A 311 1.62 -14.13 9.64
CA ALA A 311 2.29 -12.91 9.17
C ALA A 311 1.97 -11.69 10.07
N PRO A 312 2.33 -11.72 11.38
CA PRO A 312 2.11 -10.59 12.27
C PRO A 312 3.05 -9.43 11.94
N PRO A 313 2.63 -8.19 12.12
CA PRO A 313 1.28 -7.70 12.40
C PRO A 313 0.53 -7.26 11.13
N ARG A 314 0.86 -7.80 9.96
CA ARG A 314 0.36 -7.38 8.64
C ARG A 314 -0.79 -8.25 8.13
N GLY A 315 -0.68 -9.56 8.29
CA GLY A 315 -1.66 -10.54 7.83
C GLY A 315 -1.60 -10.87 6.33
N LEU A 316 -0.92 -10.05 5.52
CA LEU A 316 -0.72 -10.24 4.08
C LEU A 316 0.75 -10.51 3.76
N THR A 317 1.00 -11.17 2.63
CA THR A 317 2.34 -11.58 2.17
C THR A 317 2.47 -11.34 0.66
N LEU A 318 3.63 -11.67 0.10
CA LEU A 318 3.89 -11.67 -1.34
C LEU A 318 2.81 -12.40 -2.16
N ASN A 319 2.16 -13.43 -1.60
CA ASN A 319 1.08 -14.17 -2.26
C ASN A 319 -0.19 -13.33 -2.53
N ASN A 320 -0.26 -12.13 -1.99
CA ASN A 320 -1.37 -11.21 -2.19
C ASN A 320 -1.03 -10.08 -3.16
N ILE A 321 0.15 -10.11 -3.82
CA ILE A 321 0.62 -9.04 -4.70
C ILE A 321 0.61 -9.47 -6.15
N ILE A 322 0.08 -8.60 -6.97
CA ILE A 322 0.17 -8.64 -8.43
C ILE A 322 0.99 -7.47 -8.94
N VAL A 323 1.34 -7.48 -10.21
CA VAL A 323 1.86 -6.30 -10.94
C VAL A 323 0.82 -5.87 -11.96
N SER A 324 0.49 -4.59 -11.96
CA SER A 324 -0.43 -3.97 -12.90
C SER A 324 0.28 -2.93 -13.75
N GLU A 325 -0.23 -2.69 -14.95
CA GLU A 325 0.16 -1.60 -15.85
C GLU A 325 -0.96 -0.57 -15.91
N TRP A 326 -0.62 0.71 -15.92
CA TRP A 326 -1.61 1.76 -16.16
C TRP A 326 -2.00 1.82 -17.64
N ASP A 327 -3.27 1.61 -17.94
CA ASP A 327 -3.86 1.80 -19.26
C ASP A 327 -4.59 3.16 -19.31
N ALA A 328 -3.90 4.18 -19.81
CA ALA A 328 -4.45 5.54 -19.90
C ALA A 328 -5.66 5.65 -20.84
N LYS A 329 -5.78 4.76 -21.85
CA LYS A 329 -6.89 4.77 -22.79
C LYS A 329 -8.16 4.17 -22.18
N ALA A 330 -7.99 3.10 -21.39
CA ALA A 330 -9.09 2.44 -20.69
C ALA A 330 -9.40 3.09 -19.33
N ASP A 331 -8.58 4.05 -18.90
CA ASP A 331 -8.66 4.72 -17.58
C ASP A 331 -8.74 3.68 -16.43
N THR A 332 -7.81 2.71 -16.45
CA THR A 332 -7.80 1.63 -15.45
C THR A 332 -6.42 0.97 -15.35
N TRP A 333 -6.24 0.14 -14.33
CA TRP A 333 -5.09 -0.73 -14.19
C TRP A 333 -5.37 -2.09 -14.80
N LYS A 334 -4.45 -2.58 -15.61
CA LYS A 334 -4.49 -3.90 -16.26
C LYS A 334 -3.54 -4.83 -15.54
N ALA A 335 -4.04 -5.98 -15.09
CA ALA A 335 -3.19 -7.00 -14.49
C ALA A 335 -2.19 -7.57 -15.50
N MET A 336 -0.91 -7.54 -15.14
CA MET A 336 0.21 -8.05 -15.93
C MET A 336 0.83 -9.29 -15.31
N ALA A 337 0.60 -9.50 -14.02
CA ALA A 337 1.10 -10.65 -13.29
C ALA A 337 0.01 -11.26 -12.41
N SER A 338 0.12 -12.56 -12.17
CA SER A 338 -0.56 -13.28 -11.09
C SER A 338 0.09 -12.95 -9.74
N PRO A 339 -0.48 -13.38 -8.60
CA PRO A 339 0.18 -13.27 -7.31
C PRO A 339 1.65 -13.70 -7.36
N THR A 340 2.50 -13.01 -6.59
CA THR A 340 3.97 -13.12 -6.55
C THR A 340 4.74 -12.50 -7.72
N GLY A 341 4.07 -11.81 -8.63
CA GLY A 341 4.72 -11.15 -9.77
C GLY A 341 5.00 -12.04 -10.98
N VAL A 342 4.45 -13.25 -11.03
CA VAL A 342 4.59 -14.13 -12.20
C VAL A 342 3.74 -13.61 -13.36
N PRO A 343 4.31 -13.35 -14.56
CA PRO A 343 3.55 -12.82 -15.69
C PRO A 343 2.30 -13.65 -16.04
N LEU A 344 1.21 -12.97 -16.33
CA LEU A 344 0.03 -13.60 -16.92
C LEU A 344 0.33 -14.00 -18.38
N LYS A 345 -0.19 -15.16 -18.78
CA LYS A 345 -0.11 -15.65 -20.16
C LYS A 345 -1.13 -14.98 -21.07
#